data_03c21472b2275810979daa595244747c
#
_entry.id   03c21472b2275810979daa595244747c
#
_cell.length_a   1.000
_cell.length_b   1.000
_cell.length_c   1.000
_cell.angle_alpha   90.00
_cell.angle_beta   90.00
_cell.angle_gamma   90.00
#
_symmetry.space_group_name_H-M   'P 1'
#
loop_
_entity.id
_entity.type
_entity.pdbx_description
1 polymer ?
#
loop_
_entity_poly.entity_id
_entity_poly.type
_entity_poly.pdbx_seq_one_letter_code
_entity_poly.pdbx_strand_id
1 'polypeptide(L)'
;MKQFFRKSIAAILTGAMVATSMTITAFAEETATPASEEVPVSEESASDVVTTNEEVTNDGVAIDAETTAEAPVPTEVGTYKKVQEIHDWGAATSKVVVALGESVRNIEKDAFKVYVTRTDERVEEKPVLEQGYRKVTSIYVSDADGNKVTTGEYATIEMEIGPKVTLGSPLNYYDGSNVWIDCDYIITQQKEIQTVDNKVISGLEITEMNDVVIPLVNEFDIASSTQNDERFGDITMSYASYDPTKRFSSETKSKFPLIIWLHGGGEGGTDATIPLSANKACNLASPEIQRYFGGAYVLVPQAPTKWMDDGVNENTSGNLKTNADSMYSKVLMDLIKEYVAANDNIDESRIYVGGCSNGGFMTMRLLLDNPRYFAAAYSVCEGMKDEFITDEDIEKLKGENIWFVTAATDTTLPAPMYTLPTYDRLIKAGAQNVHLTYFERVIDTTGKYKTNGNPYEYDGHWTWTYVYNNLVDTLIDGKTVTLMNWMANQTR
;
A
#
# COMPACT_ATOMS: atom_id res chain seq x y z
N MET A 1 24.36 -14.05 -15.50
CA MET A 1 24.23 -14.07 -14.02
C MET A 1 22.78 -14.41 -13.65
N LYS A 2 22.24 -15.56 -14.16
CA LYS A 2 20.82 -15.97 -14.01
C LYS A 2 20.68 -17.44 -13.58
N GLN A 3 21.57 -17.94 -12.73
CA GLN A 3 21.59 -19.39 -12.46
C GLN A 3 21.74 -19.78 -10.97
N PHE A 4 21.50 -18.89 -10.00
CA PHE A 4 21.78 -19.22 -8.59
C PHE A 4 20.59 -19.25 -7.63
N PHE A 5 19.33 -19.13 -8.06
CA PHE A 5 18.19 -19.22 -7.14
C PHE A 5 17.04 -20.05 -7.71
N ARG A 6 17.28 -21.31 -8.01
CA ARG A 6 16.22 -22.27 -8.29
C ARG A 6 16.52 -23.59 -7.63
N LYS A 7 16.03 -23.80 -6.43
CA LYS A 7 15.70 -25.13 -5.91
C LYS A 7 14.25 -25.10 -5.46
N SER A 8 13.39 -25.49 -6.39
CA SER A 8 12.03 -25.92 -6.08
C SER A 8 12.11 -27.16 -5.20
N ILE A 9 11.55 -27.12 -4.00
CA ILE A 9 11.35 -28.30 -3.18
C ILE A 9 10.02 -28.91 -3.58
N ALA A 10 10.07 -29.73 -4.62
CA ALA A 10 9.09 -30.76 -4.85
C ALA A 10 9.75 -32.10 -4.49
N ALA A 11 9.22 -32.78 -3.51
CA ALA A 11 9.54 -34.05 -2.85
C ALA A 11 10.08 -33.79 -1.43
N ILE A 12 9.45 -34.32 -0.39
CA ILE A 12 9.40 -35.73 0.01
C ILE A 12 8.43 -35.82 1.19
N LEU A 13 7.39 -36.57 1.05
CA LEU A 13 6.66 -37.18 2.16
C LEU A 13 6.85 -38.69 2.01
N THR A 14 7.85 -39.25 2.67
CA THR A 14 7.85 -40.64 3.09
C THR A 14 8.82 -40.81 4.29
N GLY A 15 8.22 -41.07 5.46
CA GLY A 15 8.70 -42.03 6.45
C GLY A 15 9.75 -41.58 7.44
N ALA A 16 9.35 -41.44 8.66
CA ALA A 16 9.76 -42.21 9.86
C ALA A 16 9.67 -41.37 11.12
N MET A 17 8.75 -41.74 12.00
CA MET A 17 8.75 -41.36 13.42
C MET A 17 10.00 -41.91 14.11
N VAL A 18 10.75 -41.02 14.79
CA VAL A 18 11.54 -41.37 15.96
C VAL A 18 11.27 -40.33 17.03
N ALA A 19 10.62 -40.76 18.09
CA ALA A 19 10.38 -39.99 19.29
C ALA A 19 11.68 -39.85 20.10
N THR A 20 12.05 -38.61 20.42
CA THR A 20 12.99 -38.32 21.50
C THR A 20 12.41 -37.23 22.38
N SER A 21 12.00 -37.66 23.58
CA SER A 21 11.56 -36.81 24.68
C SER A 21 12.73 -36.00 25.22
N MET A 22 12.64 -34.69 25.23
CA MET A 22 13.44 -33.81 26.08
C MET A 22 12.52 -33.00 26.99
N THR A 23 12.66 -33.31 28.28
CA THR A 23 12.09 -32.58 29.41
C THR A 23 12.71 -31.19 29.51
N ILE A 24 11.91 -30.14 29.48
CA ILE A 24 12.31 -28.78 29.85
C ILE A 24 11.61 -28.42 31.14
N THR A 25 12.43 -28.20 32.18
CA THR A 25 12.05 -27.77 33.52
C THR A 25 11.64 -26.29 33.48
N ALA A 26 10.44 -26.00 33.98
CA ALA A 26 9.96 -24.67 34.18
C ALA A 26 10.59 -24.06 35.45
N PHE A 27 11.09 -22.82 35.31
CA PHE A 27 11.29 -21.90 36.43
C PHE A 27 10.19 -20.86 36.39
N ALA A 28 9.37 -20.86 37.46
CA ALA A 28 8.44 -19.81 37.75
C ALA A 28 9.14 -18.77 38.64
N GLU A 29 9.07 -17.52 38.29
CA GLU A 29 9.38 -16.43 39.20
C GLU A 29 8.13 -15.54 39.37
N GLU A 30 7.65 -15.56 40.60
CA GLU A 30 6.57 -14.73 41.12
C GLU A 30 7.08 -13.29 41.30
N THR A 31 6.38 -12.28 40.80
CA THR A 31 6.50 -10.92 41.33
C THR A 31 5.13 -10.27 41.47
N ALA A 32 4.93 -9.76 42.68
CA ALA A 32 3.70 -9.26 43.24
C ALA A 32 3.23 -7.92 42.67
N THR A 33 1.91 -7.83 42.60
CA THR A 33 1.11 -6.59 42.37
C THR A 33 1.10 -5.68 43.62
N PRO A 34 1.10 -4.37 43.50
CA PRO A 34 0.45 -3.51 44.49
C PRO A 34 -0.83 -2.87 44.00
N ALA A 35 -1.68 -2.68 44.97
CA ALA A 35 -3.10 -2.34 44.91
C ALA A 35 -3.38 -0.92 44.42
N SER A 36 -4.61 -0.80 43.86
CA SER A 36 -5.34 0.38 43.47
C SER A 36 -5.72 1.30 44.63
N GLU A 37 -5.55 2.60 44.50
CA GLU A 37 -6.28 3.61 45.25
C GLU A 37 -7.27 4.34 44.31
N GLU A 38 -8.54 4.32 44.72
CA GLU A 38 -9.63 5.11 44.14
C GLU A 38 -9.60 6.53 44.69
N VAL A 39 -9.88 7.54 43.86
CA VAL A 39 -10.28 8.90 44.28
C VAL A 39 -11.41 9.40 43.38
N PRO A 40 -12.41 10.13 43.93
CA PRO A 40 -13.78 10.14 43.41
C PRO A 40 -14.09 11.28 42.42
N VAL A 41 -15.18 11.01 41.68
CA VAL A 41 -15.89 11.88 40.73
C VAL A 41 -16.53 13.07 41.43
N SER A 42 -16.44 14.27 40.84
CA SER A 42 -17.35 15.39 41.12
C SER A 42 -18.06 15.82 39.83
N GLU A 43 -19.39 15.77 39.90
CA GLU A 43 -20.34 16.34 38.94
C GLU A 43 -20.38 17.86 39.02
N GLU A 44 -20.52 18.54 37.88
CA GLU A 44 -21.27 19.79 37.69
C GLU A 44 -21.38 20.03 36.19
N SER A 45 -22.47 20.07 35.66
CA SER A 45 -23.75 20.78 35.49
C SER A 45 -23.80 21.45 34.10
N ALA A 46 -24.92 21.14 33.44
CA ALA A 46 -25.33 21.59 32.12
C ALA A 46 -25.62 23.11 32.03
N SER A 47 -25.44 23.69 30.87
CA SER A 47 -26.21 24.85 30.45
C SER A 47 -26.57 24.82 28.98
N ASP A 48 -27.83 25.02 28.71
CA ASP A 48 -28.54 25.06 27.44
C ASP A 48 -27.99 26.08 26.44
N VAL A 49 -27.94 25.71 25.16
CA VAL A 49 -28.01 26.66 24.06
C VAL A 49 -28.95 26.18 22.97
N VAL A 50 -29.85 27.08 22.68
CA VAL A 50 -31.02 27.06 21.83
C VAL A 50 -30.73 26.72 20.40
N THR A 51 -31.54 25.79 19.83
CA THR A 51 -31.68 25.48 18.41
C THR A 51 -32.45 26.58 17.66
N THR A 52 -31.92 27.00 16.50
CA THR A 52 -32.75 27.56 15.43
C THR A 52 -32.59 26.73 14.18
N ASN A 53 -33.68 26.08 13.78
CA ASN A 53 -33.84 25.40 12.50
C ASN A 53 -33.93 26.44 11.36
N GLU A 54 -33.11 26.25 10.32
CA GLU A 54 -33.44 26.74 8.97
C GLU A 54 -33.44 25.55 8.03
N GLU A 55 -34.61 25.31 7.42
CA GLU A 55 -34.81 24.39 6.30
C GLU A 55 -34.06 24.93 5.08
N VAL A 56 -33.16 24.14 4.51
CA VAL A 56 -32.62 24.37 3.16
C VAL A 56 -33.12 23.25 2.24
N THR A 57 -33.94 23.69 1.29
CA THR A 57 -34.50 22.87 0.23
C THR A 57 -33.41 22.35 -0.69
N ASN A 58 -33.48 21.06 -0.97
CA ASN A 58 -32.58 20.30 -1.83
C ASN A 58 -32.97 20.46 -3.30
N ASP A 59 -32.29 21.33 -4.01
CA ASP A 59 -32.35 21.35 -5.48
C ASP A 59 -31.11 20.64 -6.03
N GLY A 60 -31.35 19.47 -6.63
CA GLY A 60 -30.31 18.65 -7.25
C GLY A 60 -29.66 19.37 -8.44
N VAL A 61 -28.39 19.67 -8.29
CA VAL A 61 -27.52 20.08 -9.40
C VAL A 61 -26.67 18.87 -9.77
N ALA A 62 -26.95 18.30 -10.94
CA ALA A 62 -26.06 17.38 -11.60
C ALA A 62 -24.73 18.10 -11.88
N ILE A 63 -23.65 17.65 -11.26
CA ILE A 63 -22.31 18.15 -11.55
C ILE A 63 -21.77 17.29 -12.68
N ASP A 64 -21.73 17.82 -13.89
CA ASP A 64 -20.94 17.29 -15.00
C ASP A 64 -19.45 17.38 -14.59
N ALA A 65 -18.87 16.25 -14.24
CA ALA A 65 -17.45 16.16 -13.98
C ALA A 65 -16.68 16.03 -15.30
N GLU A 66 -16.46 17.16 -15.97
CA GLU A 66 -15.33 17.25 -16.90
C GLU A 66 -14.04 17.33 -16.06
N THR A 67 -13.41 16.18 -15.82
CA THR A 67 -12.07 16.13 -15.25
C THR A 67 -11.06 16.45 -16.34
N THR A 68 -10.82 17.72 -16.58
CA THR A 68 -9.61 18.16 -17.26
C THR A 68 -8.45 17.87 -16.32
N ALA A 69 -7.50 17.01 -16.73
CA ALA A 69 -6.23 16.90 -16.05
C ALA A 69 -5.65 18.32 -15.93
N GLU A 70 -5.56 18.82 -14.71
CA GLU A 70 -4.93 20.12 -14.46
C GLU A 70 -3.51 20.09 -14.99
N ALA A 71 -3.18 21.08 -15.82
CA ALA A 71 -1.81 21.28 -16.26
C ALA A 71 -0.92 21.48 -15.01
N PRO A 72 0.31 20.90 -14.98
CA PRO A 72 1.17 21.01 -13.83
C PRO A 72 1.36 22.47 -13.43
N VAL A 73 1.08 22.79 -12.17
CA VAL A 73 1.21 24.15 -11.63
C VAL A 73 2.68 24.55 -11.73
N PRO A 74 3.03 25.65 -12.41
CA PRO A 74 4.40 26.13 -12.48
C PRO A 74 4.93 26.42 -11.06
N THR A 75 6.11 25.90 -10.72
CA THR A 75 6.77 26.21 -9.44
C THR A 75 7.13 27.69 -9.42
N GLU A 76 6.64 28.43 -8.43
CA GLU A 76 6.95 29.84 -8.28
C GLU A 76 8.41 30.05 -7.89
N VAL A 77 8.99 31.18 -8.30
CA VAL A 77 10.38 31.54 -7.96
C VAL A 77 10.55 31.62 -6.45
N GLY A 78 11.57 30.94 -5.91
CA GLY A 78 11.83 30.88 -4.47
C GLY A 78 11.00 29.83 -3.73
N THR A 79 10.28 28.96 -4.47
CA THR A 79 9.59 27.80 -3.91
C THR A 79 10.21 26.51 -4.43
N TYR A 80 9.78 25.37 -3.88
CA TYR A 80 10.21 24.05 -4.34
C TYR A 80 9.04 23.06 -4.48
N LYS A 81 9.19 22.13 -5.39
CA LYS A 81 8.32 20.96 -5.57
C LYS A 81 9.03 19.73 -4.99
N LYS A 82 8.32 18.89 -4.22
CA LYS A 82 8.81 17.56 -3.80
C LYS A 82 8.43 16.50 -4.82
N VAL A 83 9.36 15.60 -5.13
CA VAL A 83 9.06 14.36 -5.85
C VAL A 83 9.27 13.19 -4.89
N GLN A 84 8.20 12.46 -4.66
CA GLN A 84 8.16 11.28 -3.79
C GLN A 84 7.98 10.04 -4.64
N GLU A 85 8.83 9.06 -4.44
CA GLU A 85 8.77 7.78 -5.15
C GLU A 85 8.36 6.67 -4.19
N ILE A 86 7.55 5.73 -4.68
CA ILE A 86 7.08 4.61 -3.88
C ILE A 86 7.97 3.39 -4.14
N HIS A 87 8.55 2.88 -3.08
CA HIS A 87 9.48 1.75 -3.08
C HIS A 87 8.93 0.57 -2.29
N ASP A 88 9.64 -0.56 -2.31
CA ASP A 88 9.25 -1.76 -1.56
C ASP A 88 9.16 -1.55 -0.04
N TRP A 89 9.83 -0.52 0.48
CA TRP A 89 9.79 -0.10 1.89
C TRP A 89 8.88 1.11 2.16
N GLY A 90 8.08 1.56 1.19
CA GLY A 90 7.19 2.72 1.30
C GLY A 90 7.67 3.94 0.51
N ALA A 91 7.10 5.10 0.83
CA ALA A 91 7.39 6.36 0.14
C ALA A 91 8.73 6.98 0.58
N ALA A 92 9.42 7.60 -0.38
CA ALA A 92 10.62 8.40 -0.11
C ALA A 92 10.65 9.67 -0.97
N THR A 93 10.97 10.81 -0.36
CA THR A 93 11.29 12.03 -1.11
C THR A 93 12.66 11.87 -1.73
N SER A 94 12.71 11.58 -3.02
CA SER A 94 13.93 11.29 -3.77
C SER A 94 14.61 12.54 -4.28
N LYS A 95 13.83 13.58 -4.61
CA LYS A 95 14.35 14.84 -5.13
C LYS A 95 13.43 16.02 -4.82
N VAL A 96 14.01 17.21 -4.88
CA VAL A 96 13.30 18.48 -4.89
C VAL A 96 13.64 19.25 -6.16
N VAL A 97 12.67 19.94 -6.73
CA VAL A 97 12.80 20.79 -7.91
C VAL A 97 12.60 22.24 -7.48
N VAL A 98 13.64 23.03 -7.61
CA VAL A 98 13.70 24.42 -7.15
C VAL A 98 13.59 25.37 -8.32
N ALA A 99 12.69 26.35 -8.25
CA ALA A 99 12.57 27.40 -9.25
C ALA A 99 13.62 28.51 -9.03
N LEU A 100 14.52 28.69 -10.00
CA LEU A 100 15.58 29.69 -9.96
C LEU A 100 15.16 31.05 -10.49
N GLY A 101 14.08 31.10 -11.31
CA GLY A 101 13.56 32.32 -11.94
C GLY A 101 14.41 32.88 -13.08
N GLU A 102 15.55 32.31 -13.36
CA GLU A 102 16.46 32.72 -14.44
C GLU A 102 17.05 31.48 -15.11
N SER A 103 17.24 31.54 -16.41
CA SER A 103 17.81 30.42 -17.17
C SER A 103 19.31 30.22 -16.86
N VAL A 104 19.69 28.98 -16.56
CA VAL A 104 21.05 28.56 -16.26
C VAL A 104 21.47 27.37 -17.14
N ARG A 105 22.77 27.12 -17.29
CA ARG A 105 23.32 25.97 -18.07
C ARG A 105 24.10 24.99 -17.22
N ASN A 106 24.56 25.43 -16.07
CA ASN A 106 25.35 24.59 -15.19
C ASN A 106 25.10 24.95 -13.73
N ILE A 107 25.05 23.92 -12.89
CA ILE A 107 24.96 24.05 -11.43
C ILE A 107 26.00 23.09 -10.85
N GLU A 108 26.80 23.57 -9.91
CA GLU A 108 27.78 22.72 -9.24
C GLU A 108 27.08 21.72 -8.29
N LYS A 109 27.67 20.52 -8.18
CA LYS A 109 27.07 19.42 -7.39
C LYS A 109 26.92 19.69 -5.90
N ASP A 110 27.57 20.71 -5.37
CA ASP A 110 27.54 21.19 -3.99
C ASP A 110 26.94 22.60 -3.85
N ALA A 111 26.21 23.05 -4.90
CA ALA A 111 25.58 24.37 -4.92
C ALA A 111 24.44 24.52 -3.90
N PHE A 112 23.87 23.43 -3.39
CA PHE A 112 22.81 23.45 -2.42
C PHE A 112 23.03 22.43 -1.29
N LYS A 113 22.50 22.75 -0.10
CA LYS A 113 22.27 21.82 1.01
C LYS A 113 20.78 21.73 1.27
N VAL A 114 20.34 20.57 1.71
CA VAL A 114 18.94 20.30 2.04
C VAL A 114 18.86 19.82 3.49
N TYR A 115 18.18 20.57 4.32
CA TYR A 115 17.85 20.18 5.70
C TYR A 115 16.38 19.79 5.77
N VAL A 116 16.03 18.78 6.56
CA VAL A 116 14.65 18.34 6.76
C VAL A 116 14.34 18.16 8.23
N THR A 117 13.12 18.52 8.62
CA THR A 117 12.52 18.20 9.91
C THR A 117 11.28 17.34 9.63
N ARG A 118 11.21 16.16 10.26
CA ARG A 118 10.06 15.23 10.18
C ARG A 118 9.26 15.29 11.47
N THR A 119 7.97 15.59 11.37
CA THR A 119 7.07 15.78 12.50
C THR A 119 5.82 14.92 12.36
N ASP A 120 5.48 14.17 13.42
CA ASP A 120 4.23 13.43 13.53
C ASP A 120 3.53 13.83 14.83
N GLU A 121 2.49 14.64 14.71
CA GLU A 121 1.72 15.19 15.84
C GLU A 121 1.01 14.11 16.67
N ARG A 122 0.88 12.88 16.16
CA ARG A 122 0.34 11.75 16.92
C ARG A 122 1.29 11.29 18.04
N VAL A 123 2.58 11.65 17.93
CA VAL A 123 3.61 11.33 18.94
C VAL A 123 3.71 12.48 19.92
N GLU A 124 2.73 12.62 20.81
CA GLU A 124 2.54 13.77 21.70
C GLU A 124 3.79 14.18 22.52
N GLU A 125 4.54 13.20 23.06
CA GLU A 125 5.73 13.49 23.86
C GLU A 125 6.92 13.99 23.05
N LYS A 126 7.01 13.60 21.78
CA LYS A 126 8.12 13.94 20.88
C LYS A 126 7.64 13.99 19.43
N PRO A 127 6.89 15.01 19.02
CA PRO A 127 6.35 15.09 17.67
C PRO A 127 7.46 15.20 16.60
N VAL A 128 8.57 15.87 16.88
CA VAL A 128 9.74 15.86 15.99
C VAL A 128 10.44 14.51 16.09
N LEU A 129 10.22 13.66 15.08
CA LEU A 129 10.78 12.32 15.02
C LEU A 129 12.28 12.33 14.73
N GLU A 130 12.68 13.13 13.75
CA GLU A 130 14.04 13.19 13.23
C GLU A 130 14.25 14.50 12.47
N GLN A 131 15.49 15.03 12.51
CA GLN A 131 15.87 16.20 11.72
C GLN A 131 17.34 16.15 11.34
N GLY A 132 17.70 16.72 10.19
CA GLY A 132 19.10 16.74 9.75
C GLY A 132 19.27 17.06 8.26
N TYR A 133 20.55 17.09 7.85
CA TYR A 133 20.88 17.28 6.44
C TYR A 133 20.68 15.99 5.65
N ARG A 134 19.97 16.11 4.52
CA ARG A 134 19.88 15.06 3.52
C ARG A 134 21.21 14.97 2.77
N LYS A 135 21.64 13.76 2.46
CA LYS A 135 22.80 13.55 1.59
C LYS A 135 22.39 13.79 0.14
N VAL A 136 22.85 14.90 -0.43
CA VAL A 136 22.67 15.22 -1.84
C VAL A 136 23.55 14.31 -2.68
N THR A 137 22.98 13.67 -3.68
CA THR A 137 23.67 12.72 -4.58
C THR A 137 23.96 13.33 -5.96
N SER A 138 23.07 14.21 -6.42
CA SER A 138 23.19 14.89 -7.70
C SER A 138 22.48 16.25 -7.67
N ILE A 139 22.99 17.21 -8.44
CA ILE A 139 22.31 18.47 -8.75
C ILE A 139 22.48 18.72 -10.25
N TYR A 140 21.40 19.12 -10.92
CA TYR A 140 21.44 19.44 -12.35
C TYR A 140 20.38 20.45 -12.75
N VAL A 141 20.59 21.08 -13.91
CA VAL A 141 19.62 21.98 -14.53
C VAL A 141 18.46 21.15 -15.08
N SER A 142 17.24 21.58 -14.81
CA SER A 142 16.02 20.85 -15.20
C SER A 142 14.94 21.77 -15.77
N ASP A 143 13.92 21.13 -16.32
CA ASP A 143 12.60 21.73 -16.52
C ASP A 143 11.77 21.71 -15.20
N ALA A 144 10.54 22.20 -15.26
CA ALA A 144 9.63 22.24 -14.13
C ALA A 144 9.24 20.84 -13.59
N ASP A 145 9.37 19.79 -14.41
CA ASP A 145 9.05 18.41 -14.03
C ASP A 145 10.27 17.66 -13.45
N GLY A 146 11.42 18.36 -13.37
CA GLY A 146 12.66 17.78 -12.88
C GLY A 146 13.41 16.94 -13.90
N ASN A 147 13.06 17.01 -15.19
CA ASN A 147 13.79 16.35 -16.26
C ASN A 147 15.05 17.15 -16.60
N LYS A 148 16.17 16.45 -16.74
CA LYS A 148 17.45 17.08 -17.04
C LYS A 148 17.45 17.72 -18.42
N VAL A 149 17.83 19.01 -18.47
CA VAL A 149 17.96 19.81 -19.70
C VAL A 149 19.31 20.49 -19.79
N THR A 150 19.67 20.99 -20.96
CA THR A 150 20.95 21.73 -21.16
C THR A 150 20.88 23.18 -20.72
N THR A 151 19.67 23.76 -20.72
CA THR A 151 19.37 25.11 -20.27
C THR A 151 17.96 25.09 -19.70
N GLY A 152 17.77 25.65 -18.50
CA GLY A 152 16.48 25.65 -17.80
C GLY A 152 16.46 26.63 -16.65
N GLU A 153 15.30 26.82 -16.08
CA GLU A 153 15.02 27.78 -15.00
C GLU A 153 14.86 27.09 -13.63
N TYR A 154 15.15 25.78 -13.59
CA TYR A 154 15.03 24.96 -12.39
C TYR A 154 16.31 24.22 -12.06
N ALA A 155 16.50 23.97 -10.76
CA ALA A 155 17.52 23.07 -10.24
C ALA A 155 16.83 21.83 -9.63
N THR A 156 17.14 20.65 -10.15
CA THR A 156 16.76 19.41 -9.47
C THR A 156 17.88 18.93 -8.57
N ILE A 157 17.53 18.68 -7.30
CA ILE A 157 18.44 18.20 -6.26
C ILE A 157 18.01 16.81 -5.86
N GLU A 158 18.77 15.79 -6.28
CA GLU A 158 18.54 14.40 -5.91
C GLU A 158 19.20 14.06 -4.58
N MET A 159 18.53 13.26 -3.77
CA MET A 159 18.96 12.90 -2.43
C MET A 159 19.04 11.38 -2.27
N GLU A 160 19.92 10.94 -1.38
CA GLU A 160 20.02 9.52 -1.01
C GLU A 160 18.70 9.02 -0.44
N ILE A 161 18.26 7.85 -0.95
CA ILE A 161 17.10 7.12 -0.48
C ILE A 161 17.46 5.66 -0.22
N GLY A 162 16.67 4.99 0.60
CA GLY A 162 16.86 3.56 0.88
C GLY A 162 16.10 3.12 2.12
N PRO A 163 15.99 1.80 2.35
CA PRO A 163 15.19 1.25 3.45
C PRO A 163 15.71 1.61 4.86
N LYS A 164 16.90 2.20 4.95
CA LYS A 164 17.51 2.71 6.21
C LYS A 164 17.65 4.24 6.24
N VAL A 165 17.17 4.94 5.23
CA VAL A 165 17.29 6.41 5.12
C VAL A 165 15.97 7.03 5.55
N THR A 166 15.75 7.03 6.86
CA THR A 166 14.48 7.47 7.48
C THR A 166 14.17 8.94 7.26
N LEU A 167 15.19 9.82 7.25
CA LEU A 167 15.04 11.25 6.90
C LEU A 167 14.37 11.52 5.54
N GLY A 168 14.35 10.53 4.66
CA GLY A 168 13.67 10.63 3.35
C GLY A 168 12.21 10.24 3.35
N SER A 169 11.72 9.57 4.41
CA SER A 169 10.37 9.03 4.44
C SER A 169 9.33 10.09 4.81
N PRO A 170 8.34 10.35 3.95
CA PRO A 170 7.21 11.22 4.25
C PRO A 170 6.08 10.48 4.98
N LEU A 171 6.24 9.20 5.27
CA LEU A 171 5.30 8.38 6.04
C LEU A 171 5.88 8.03 7.41
N ASN A 172 4.99 7.84 8.38
CA ASN A 172 5.34 7.24 9.66
C ASN A 172 4.31 6.18 10.06
N TYR A 173 4.83 5.02 10.49
CA TYR A 173 4.02 3.98 11.12
C TYR A 173 4.06 4.15 12.62
N TYR A 174 2.94 4.55 13.22
CA TYR A 174 2.81 4.75 14.65
C TYR A 174 1.43 4.27 15.11
N ASP A 175 1.38 3.62 16.26
CA ASP A 175 0.16 3.07 16.87
C ASP A 175 -0.71 2.25 15.89
N GLY A 176 -0.04 1.39 15.11
CA GLY A 176 -0.70 0.47 14.18
C GLY A 176 -1.21 1.10 12.88
N SER A 177 -0.84 2.36 12.57
CA SER A 177 -1.30 3.07 11.37
C SER A 177 -0.19 3.82 10.65
N ASN A 178 -0.17 3.73 9.31
CA ASN A 178 0.61 4.59 8.44
C ASN A 178 -0.15 5.89 8.18
N VAL A 179 0.55 7.02 8.27
CA VAL A 179 0.04 8.33 7.81
C VAL A 179 1.13 9.10 7.11
N TRP A 180 0.72 10.04 6.26
CA TRP A 180 1.59 11.12 5.80
C TRP A 180 1.89 12.04 6.97
N ILE A 181 3.15 12.44 7.09
CA ILE A 181 3.62 13.32 8.16
C ILE A 181 4.22 14.59 7.57
N ASP A 182 4.32 15.62 8.42
CA ASP A 182 4.97 16.87 8.04
C ASP A 182 6.46 16.65 7.85
N CYS A 183 6.94 17.09 6.69
CA CYS A 183 8.34 17.06 6.32
C CYS A 183 8.72 18.42 5.77
N ASP A 184 9.30 19.27 6.64
CA ASP A 184 9.71 20.64 6.31
C ASP A 184 11.13 20.64 5.78
N TYR A 185 11.29 21.12 4.56
CA TYR A 185 12.59 21.20 3.90
C TYR A 185 13.08 22.65 3.88
N ILE A 186 14.35 22.83 4.23
CA ILE A 186 15.09 24.08 4.08
C ILE A 186 16.20 23.83 3.07
N ILE A 187 16.13 24.51 1.92
CA ILE A 187 17.07 24.36 0.82
C ILE A 187 17.93 25.61 0.76
N THR A 188 19.21 25.50 1.12
CA THR A 188 20.13 26.65 1.22
C THR A 188 21.17 26.60 0.11
N GLN A 189 21.25 27.67 -0.67
CA GLN A 189 22.30 27.83 -1.67
C GLN A 189 23.68 28.01 -1.00
N GLN A 190 24.68 27.32 -1.50
CA GLN A 190 26.06 27.34 -1.00
C GLN A 190 27.04 28.01 -1.96
N LYS A 191 26.71 28.05 -3.25
CA LYS A 191 27.56 28.63 -4.30
C LYS A 191 26.74 29.48 -5.25
N GLU A 192 27.38 30.51 -5.79
CA GLU A 192 26.84 31.35 -6.84
C GLU A 192 26.56 30.55 -8.12
N ILE A 193 25.44 30.85 -8.79
CA ILE A 193 25.03 30.21 -10.05
C ILE A 193 24.99 31.30 -11.12
N GLN A 194 25.72 31.07 -12.22
CA GLN A 194 25.75 31.98 -13.36
C GLN A 194 24.55 31.71 -14.28
N THR A 195 23.84 32.77 -14.63
CA THR A 195 22.75 32.73 -15.60
C THR A 195 23.29 32.79 -17.04
N VAL A 196 22.42 32.46 -18.00
CA VAL A 196 22.76 32.59 -19.43
C VAL A 196 23.06 34.04 -19.86
N ASP A 197 22.48 35.01 -19.14
CA ASP A 197 22.66 36.44 -19.36
C ASP A 197 23.78 37.07 -18.54
N ASN A 198 24.69 36.24 -17.98
CA ASN A 198 25.81 36.65 -17.13
C ASN A 198 25.42 37.41 -15.83
N LYS A 199 24.19 37.19 -15.34
CA LYS A 199 23.80 37.57 -13.98
C LYS A 199 24.23 36.48 -12.99
N VAL A 200 24.12 36.75 -11.70
CA VAL A 200 24.46 35.84 -10.61
C VAL A 200 23.26 35.63 -9.73
N ILE A 201 22.90 34.38 -9.51
CA ILE A 201 21.93 33.96 -8.49
C ILE A 201 22.73 33.60 -7.23
N SER A 202 22.42 34.22 -6.09
CA SER A 202 23.09 33.98 -4.80
C SER A 202 22.16 34.19 -3.64
N GLY A 203 22.46 33.53 -2.50
CA GLY A 203 21.81 33.74 -1.23
C GLY A 203 20.40 33.15 -1.12
N LEU A 204 20.04 32.15 -1.96
CA LEU A 204 18.74 31.52 -1.87
C LEU A 204 18.63 30.69 -0.58
N GLU A 205 17.57 30.95 0.18
CA GLU A 205 17.07 30.11 1.26
C GLU A 205 15.59 29.85 0.97
N ILE A 206 15.24 28.60 0.67
CA ILE A 206 13.95 28.21 0.15
C ILE A 206 13.30 27.26 1.13
N THR A 207 12.16 27.67 1.66
CA THR A 207 11.39 26.96 2.70
C THR A 207 9.94 26.70 2.26
N GLU A 208 9.47 27.40 1.23
CA GLU A 208 8.09 27.30 0.77
C GLU A 208 7.93 26.18 -0.26
N MET A 209 7.10 25.19 0.07
CA MET A 209 6.74 24.11 -0.82
C MET A 209 5.44 24.48 -1.57
N ASN A 210 5.46 24.37 -2.88
CA ASN A 210 4.25 24.65 -3.67
C ASN A 210 3.57 23.40 -4.23
N ASP A 211 4.25 22.25 -4.30
CA ASP A 211 3.66 21.04 -4.87
C ASP A 211 4.34 19.75 -4.39
N VAL A 212 3.61 18.63 -4.42
CA VAL A 212 4.11 17.28 -4.16
C VAL A 212 3.67 16.37 -5.29
N VAL A 213 4.63 15.84 -6.04
CA VAL A 213 4.39 14.89 -7.12
C VAL A 213 4.73 13.48 -6.64
N ILE A 214 3.77 12.58 -6.74
CA ILE A 214 3.96 11.15 -6.43
C ILE A 214 3.62 10.36 -7.70
N PRO A 215 4.60 10.06 -8.55
CA PRO A 215 4.38 9.31 -9.79
C PRO A 215 3.62 8.01 -9.52
N LEU A 216 2.80 7.55 -10.43
CA LEU A 216 1.84 6.46 -10.32
C LEU A 216 0.68 6.73 -9.34
N VAL A 217 0.91 7.26 -8.13
CA VAL A 217 -0.19 7.60 -7.21
C VAL A 217 -1.07 8.69 -7.79
N ASN A 218 -0.45 9.71 -8.41
CA ASN A 218 -1.19 10.82 -9.07
C ASN A 218 -1.98 10.37 -10.32
N GLU A 219 -1.85 9.12 -10.76
CA GLU A 219 -2.66 8.56 -11.85
C GLU A 219 -3.97 7.96 -11.36
N PHE A 220 -4.14 7.85 -10.04
CA PHE A 220 -5.37 7.37 -9.43
C PHE A 220 -6.31 8.52 -9.10
N ASP A 221 -7.58 8.31 -9.38
CA ASP A 221 -8.67 9.16 -8.91
C ASP A 221 -9.06 8.73 -7.49
N ILE A 222 -9.25 9.70 -6.60
CA ILE A 222 -9.64 9.46 -5.21
C ILE A 222 -11.11 9.81 -5.04
N ALA A 223 -11.87 8.88 -4.47
CA ALA A 223 -13.30 9.07 -4.23
C ALA A 223 -13.75 8.34 -2.95
N SER A 224 -15.03 8.44 -2.64
CA SER A 224 -15.67 7.70 -1.56
C SER A 224 -17.04 7.21 -1.97
N SER A 225 -17.50 6.13 -1.34
CA SER A 225 -18.85 5.60 -1.48
C SER A 225 -19.42 5.30 -0.10
N THR A 226 -20.71 5.60 0.09
CA THR A 226 -21.44 5.31 1.31
C THR A 226 -22.44 4.20 1.02
N GLN A 227 -22.31 3.08 1.74
CA GLN A 227 -23.15 1.91 1.61
C GLN A 227 -23.85 1.62 2.95
N ASN A 228 -25.08 1.09 2.88
CA ASN A 228 -25.84 0.77 4.08
C ASN A 228 -25.70 -0.71 4.48
N ASP A 229 -25.36 -0.94 5.73
CA ASP A 229 -25.45 -2.25 6.38
C ASP A 229 -26.58 -2.24 7.41
N GLU A 230 -27.44 -3.28 7.39
CA GLU A 230 -28.60 -3.37 8.30
C GLU A 230 -28.19 -3.43 9.79
N ARG A 231 -26.99 -3.89 10.10
CA ARG A 231 -26.46 -4.04 11.47
C ARG A 231 -25.76 -2.76 11.96
N PHE A 232 -25.08 -2.05 11.06
CA PHE A 232 -24.13 -0.99 11.40
C PHE A 232 -24.52 0.38 10.84
N GLY A 233 -25.59 0.46 10.01
CA GLY A 233 -26.01 1.70 9.36
C GLY A 233 -25.13 2.06 8.16
N ASP A 234 -25.05 3.36 7.89
CA ASP A 234 -24.28 3.89 6.77
C ASP A 234 -22.78 3.86 7.07
N ILE A 235 -22.02 3.22 6.19
CA ILE A 235 -20.56 3.15 6.26
C ILE A 235 -19.99 3.80 4.99
N THR A 236 -19.17 4.83 5.18
CA THR A 236 -18.43 5.49 4.10
C THR A 236 -17.03 4.91 3.99
N MET A 237 -16.66 4.44 2.81
CA MET A 237 -15.30 4.00 2.49
C MET A 237 -14.69 4.90 1.42
N SER A 238 -13.49 5.38 1.66
CA SER A 238 -12.67 6.00 0.62
C SER A 238 -12.10 4.91 -0.29
N TYR A 239 -11.79 5.28 -1.53
CA TYR A 239 -11.09 4.38 -2.45
C TYR A 239 -10.26 5.18 -3.45
N ALA A 240 -9.21 4.53 -3.95
CA ALA A 240 -8.46 5.00 -5.10
C ALA A 240 -8.77 4.12 -6.31
N SER A 241 -8.86 4.71 -7.49
CA SER A 241 -9.13 3.97 -8.73
C SER A 241 -8.27 4.44 -9.89
N TYR A 242 -7.80 3.48 -10.70
CA TYR A 242 -7.05 3.72 -11.93
C TYR A 242 -7.86 3.26 -13.13
N ASP A 243 -7.99 4.13 -14.12
CA ASP A 243 -8.66 3.86 -15.39
C ASP A 243 -7.62 3.59 -16.49
N PRO A 244 -7.56 2.37 -17.03
CA PRO A 244 -6.61 2.01 -18.09
C PRO A 244 -6.89 2.74 -19.40
N THR A 245 -8.09 3.25 -19.65
CA THR A 245 -8.43 3.95 -20.90
C THR A 245 -7.65 5.24 -21.08
N LYS A 246 -7.10 5.81 -19.98
CA LYS A 246 -6.19 6.97 -20.03
C LYS A 246 -4.86 6.64 -20.75
N ARG A 247 -4.44 5.36 -20.78
CA ARG A 247 -3.18 4.91 -21.42
C ARG A 247 -3.37 3.95 -22.58
N PHE A 248 -4.43 3.13 -22.55
CA PHE A 248 -4.69 2.09 -23.54
C PHE A 248 -5.89 2.48 -24.36
N SER A 249 -5.73 2.58 -25.70
CA SER A 249 -6.83 2.90 -26.59
C SER A 249 -7.93 1.82 -26.54
N SER A 250 -9.17 2.25 -26.34
CA SER A 250 -10.35 1.38 -26.42
C SER A 250 -10.69 0.95 -27.85
N GLU A 251 -10.00 1.49 -28.87
CA GLU A 251 -10.26 1.15 -30.28
C GLU A 251 -9.97 -0.32 -30.60
N THR A 252 -9.07 -0.95 -29.84
CA THR A 252 -8.66 -2.35 -30.05
C THR A 252 -9.22 -3.32 -29.01
N LYS A 253 -9.82 -2.84 -27.92
CA LYS A 253 -10.31 -3.65 -26.81
C LYS A 253 -11.56 -3.02 -26.22
N SER A 254 -12.68 -3.75 -26.28
CA SER A 254 -13.97 -3.25 -25.84
C SER A 254 -14.16 -3.25 -24.31
N LYS A 255 -13.43 -4.12 -23.56
CA LYS A 255 -13.55 -4.25 -22.11
C LYS A 255 -12.23 -4.66 -21.46
N PHE A 256 -11.98 -4.16 -20.26
CA PHE A 256 -10.77 -4.39 -19.44
C PHE A 256 -11.12 -5.16 -18.16
N PRO A 257 -10.23 -6.02 -17.65
CA PRO A 257 -10.43 -6.63 -16.33
C PRO A 257 -10.35 -5.57 -15.22
N LEU A 258 -10.84 -5.96 -14.04
CA LEU A 258 -10.70 -5.18 -12.80
C LEU A 258 -9.81 -5.94 -11.81
N ILE A 259 -8.80 -5.27 -11.29
CA ILE A 259 -7.95 -5.75 -10.18
C ILE A 259 -8.34 -4.98 -8.92
N ILE A 260 -8.76 -5.68 -7.89
CA ILE A 260 -9.09 -5.10 -6.58
C ILE A 260 -7.97 -5.47 -5.62
N TRP A 261 -7.45 -4.46 -4.90
CA TRP A 261 -6.45 -4.66 -3.87
C TRP A 261 -6.96 -4.20 -2.50
N LEU A 262 -6.85 -5.09 -1.52
CA LEU A 262 -7.27 -4.88 -0.14
C LEU A 262 -6.03 -4.72 0.75
N HIS A 263 -5.95 -3.60 1.42
CA HIS A 263 -4.78 -3.16 2.18
C HIS A 263 -4.57 -3.96 3.48
N GLY A 264 -3.37 -3.88 4.06
CA GLY A 264 -3.03 -4.43 5.36
C GLY A 264 -3.63 -3.63 6.53
N GLY A 265 -3.39 -4.10 7.75
CA GLY A 265 -3.97 -3.49 8.96
C GLY A 265 -3.45 -2.08 9.26
N GLY A 266 -2.31 -1.70 8.71
CA GLY A 266 -1.69 -0.39 8.92
C GLY A 266 -2.17 0.72 7.98
N GLU A 267 -3.03 0.43 7.02
CA GLU A 267 -3.45 1.38 5.97
C GLU A 267 -4.95 1.74 6.07
N GLY A 268 -5.63 1.36 7.14
CA GLY A 268 -7.00 1.80 7.41
C GLY A 268 -7.10 3.30 7.66
N GLY A 269 -8.27 3.89 7.37
CA GLY A 269 -8.50 5.32 7.53
C GLY A 269 -9.42 5.90 6.45
N THR A 270 -9.23 7.19 6.16
CA THR A 270 -10.03 7.97 5.20
C THR A 270 -9.19 8.66 4.13
N ASP A 271 -7.92 8.33 4.03
CA ASP A 271 -7.00 8.82 3.00
C ASP A 271 -6.57 7.65 2.10
N ALA A 272 -7.25 7.49 0.97
CA ALA A 272 -7.01 6.38 0.05
C ALA A 272 -5.64 6.44 -0.68
N THR A 273 -4.86 7.50 -0.48
CA THR A 273 -3.47 7.55 -0.95
C THR A 273 -2.53 6.71 -0.08
N ILE A 274 -2.90 6.45 1.19
CA ILE A 274 -2.13 5.62 2.12
C ILE A 274 -2.01 4.17 1.63
N PRO A 275 -3.11 3.45 1.29
CA PRO A 275 -3.01 2.10 0.72
C PRO A 275 -2.17 2.02 -0.56
N LEU A 276 -2.18 3.07 -1.39
CA LEU A 276 -1.36 3.13 -2.60
C LEU A 276 0.13 3.24 -2.30
N SER A 277 0.49 3.95 -1.22
CA SER A 277 1.85 4.45 -0.98
C SER A 277 2.61 3.66 0.08
N ALA A 278 1.94 3.24 1.16
CA ALA A 278 2.61 2.58 2.27
C ALA A 278 3.17 1.20 1.87
N ASN A 279 2.44 0.43 1.05
CA ASN A 279 2.82 -0.90 0.59
C ASN A 279 2.99 -1.01 -0.94
N LYS A 280 3.12 0.12 -1.65
CA LYS A 280 3.36 0.17 -3.10
C LYS A 280 2.22 -0.40 -3.97
N ALA A 281 0.97 -0.39 -3.50
CA ALA A 281 -0.15 -0.90 -4.30
C ALA A 281 -0.36 -0.11 -5.61
N CYS A 282 0.07 1.17 -5.68
CA CYS A 282 0.09 1.94 -6.93
C CYS A 282 0.81 1.23 -8.08
N ASN A 283 1.75 0.30 -7.78
CA ASN A 283 2.48 -0.44 -8.83
C ASN A 283 1.59 -1.37 -9.66
N LEU A 284 0.36 -1.66 -9.23
CA LEU A 284 -0.63 -2.37 -10.05
C LEU A 284 -1.02 -1.56 -11.31
N ALA A 285 -0.87 -0.23 -11.29
CA ALA A 285 -1.04 0.64 -12.45
C ALA A 285 0.25 0.82 -13.27
N SER A 286 1.38 0.23 -12.87
CA SER A 286 2.63 0.35 -13.63
C SER A 286 2.54 -0.28 -15.00
N PRO A 287 3.27 0.24 -16.01
CA PRO A 287 3.31 -0.35 -17.34
C PRO A 287 3.72 -1.83 -17.34
N GLU A 288 4.58 -2.25 -16.39
CA GLU A 288 5.06 -3.62 -16.23
C GLU A 288 3.92 -4.57 -15.85
N ILE A 289 3.03 -4.18 -14.97
CA ILE A 289 1.88 -4.98 -14.55
C ILE A 289 0.76 -4.89 -15.59
N GLN A 290 0.43 -3.70 -16.02
CA GLN A 290 -0.69 -3.44 -16.94
C GLN A 290 -0.57 -4.20 -18.27
N ARG A 291 0.66 -4.42 -18.78
CA ARG A 291 0.88 -5.18 -20.02
C ARG A 291 0.40 -6.64 -19.98
N TYR A 292 0.35 -7.28 -18.80
CA TYR A 292 -0.14 -8.66 -18.66
C TYR A 292 -1.63 -8.75 -18.98
N PHE A 293 -2.36 -7.69 -18.71
CA PHE A 293 -3.81 -7.60 -18.91
C PHE A 293 -4.19 -6.88 -20.21
N GLY A 294 -3.22 -6.23 -20.88
CA GLY A 294 -3.47 -5.30 -21.97
C GLY A 294 -4.29 -4.09 -21.50
N GLY A 295 -4.00 -3.61 -20.30
CA GLY A 295 -4.78 -2.67 -19.52
C GLY A 295 -5.74 -3.37 -18.55
N ALA A 296 -5.85 -2.83 -17.33
CA ALA A 296 -6.78 -3.27 -16.28
C ALA A 296 -7.19 -2.07 -15.43
N TYR A 297 -8.46 -1.97 -15.08
CA TYR A 297 -8.89 -1.12 -13.97
C TYR A 297 -8.23 -1.57 -12.68
N VAL A 298 -7.88 -0.65 -11.80
CA VAL A 298 -7.42 -0.98 -10.45
C VAL A 298 -8.29 -0.25 -9.45
N LEU A 299 -8.84 -0.97 -8.47
CA LEU A 299 -9.64 -0.43 -7.38
C LEU A 299 -8.98 -0.76 -6.05
N VAL A 300 -8.70 0.25 -5.25
CA VAL A 300 -8.06 0.11 -3.92
C VAL A 300 -8.97 0.75 -2.88
N PRO A 301 -9.96 0.02 -2.36
CA PRO A 301 -10.81 0.48 -1.27
C PRO A 301 -10.04 0.59 0.04
N GLN A 302 -10.46 1.51 0.91
CA GLN A 302 -9.88 1.70 2.24
C GLN A 302 -10.95 1.51 3.32
N ALA A 303 -10.74 0.53 4.20
CA ALA A 303 -11.55 0.37 5.40
C ALA A 303 -11.31 1.55 6.35
N PRO A 304 -12.35 2.15 6.94
CA PRO A 304 -12.18 3.21 7.93
C PRO A 304 -11.33 2.82 9.14
N THR A 305 -11.34 1.54 9.50
CA THR A 305 -10.51 0.96 10.57
C THR A 305 -9.65 -0.20 10.00
N LYS A 306 -10.01 -1.43 10.26
CA LYS A 306 -9.36 -2.65 9.75
C LYS A 306 -10.40 -3.61 9.19
N TRP A 307 -10.09 -4.34 8.15
CA TRP A 307 -11.02 -5.32 7.56
C TRP A 307 -11.52 -6.37 8.55
N MET A 308 -10.72 -6.69 9.58
CA MET A 308 -11.07 -7.63 10.65
C MET A 308 -11.96 -7.02 11.74
N ASP A 309 -12.36 -5.76 11.63
CA ASP A 309 -13.29 -5.15 12.57
C ASP A 309 -14.68 -5.79 12.41
N ASP A 310 -15.20 -6.36 13.50
CA ASP A 310 -16.52 -7.01 13.52
C ASP A 310 -17.63 -6.07 14.03
N GLY A 311 -17.28 -4.83 14.37
CA GLY A 311 -18.18 -3.78 14.85
C GLY A 311 -18.75 -4.03 16.26
N VAL A 312 -18.32 -5.07 16.94
CA VAL A 312 -18.85 -5.47 18.28
C VAL A 312 -17.75 -5.45 19.34
N ASN A 313 -16.62 -5.98 19.01
CA ASN A 313 -15.45 -5.95 19.88
C ASN A 313 -14.55 -4.83 19.39
N GLU A 314 -14.13 -3.91 20.23
CA GLU A 314 -13.12 -2.87 19.87
C GLU A 314 -11.81 -3.53 19.41
N ASN A 315 -11.91 -4.43 18.45
CA ASN A 315 -10.82 -5.29 18.03
C ASN A 315 -9.99 -4.62 16.95
N THR A 316 -9.53 -3.42 17.26
CA THR A 316 -8.61 -2.65 16.47
C THR A 316 -7.23 -3.33 16.32
N SER A 317 -6.93 -4.32 17.17
CA SER A 317 -5.62 -5.01 17.19
C SER A 317 -5.47 -6.12 16.15
N GLY A 318 -6.51 -6.43 15.37
CA GLY A 318 -6.40 -7.44 14.30
C GLY A 318 -6.40 -8.91 14.78
N ASN A 319 -6.77 -9.16 16.03
CA ASN A 319 -6.93 -10.52 16.56
C ASN A 319 -8.39 -10.96 16.47
N LEU A 320 -8.72 -11.84 15.54
CA LEU A 320 -10.00 -12.52 15.50
C LEU A 320 -10.18 -13.33 16.79
N LYS A 321 -11.21 -13.04 17.58
CA LYS A 321 -11.41 -13.71 18.88
C LYS A 321 -12.39 -14.87 18.84
N THR A 322 -13.39 -14.82 17.98
CA THR A 322 -14.51 -15.79 18.02
C THR A 322 -15.03 -16.26 16.67
N ASN A 323 -14.89 -15.46 15.63
CA ASN A 323 -15.33 -15.80 14.28
C ASN A 323 -14.52 -14.97 13.26
N ALA A 324 -14.61 -15.33 11.98
CA ALA A 324 -13.99 -14.61 10.89
C ALA A 324 -14.98 -13.62 10.24
N ASP A 325 -15.82 -12.92 11.00
CA ASP A 325 -16.76 -11.91 10.51
C ASP A 325 -16.09 -10.54 10.34
N SER A 326 -16.69 -9.70 9.52
CA SER A 326 -16.28 -8.32 9.28
C SER A 326 -17.50 -7.44 9.08
N MET A 327 -17.51 -6.28 9.71
CA MET A 327 -18.54 -5.27 9.46
C MET A 327 -18.47 -4.68 8.06
N TYR A 328 -17.33 -4.85 7.37
CA TYR A 328 -17.09 -4.26 6.05
C TYR A 328 -17.41 -5.19 4.88
N SER A 329 -17.62 -6.51 5.10
CA SER A 329 -17.76 -7.47 4.00
C SER A 329 -18.87 -7.10 3.01
N LYS A 330 -20.07 -6.81 3.53
CA LYS A 330 -21.24 -6.44 2.71
C LYS A 330 -21.01 -5.10 2.01
N VAL A 331 -20.65 -4.06 2.75
CA VAL A 331 -20.54 -2.70 2.20
C VAL A 331 -19.38 -2.57 1.20
N LEU A 332 -18.30 -3.33 1.39
CA LEU A 332 -17.22 -3.46 0.41
C LEU A 332 -17.72 -4.12 -0.88
N MET A 333 -18.50 -5.20 -0.76
CA MET A 333 -19.04 -5.87 -1.93
C MET A 333 -20.03 -4.99 -2.71
N ASP A 334 -20.81 -4.18 -1.99
CA ASP A 334 -21.74 -3.23 -2.58
C ASP A 334 -20.98 -2.10 -3.30
N LEU A 335 -19.90 -1.55 -2.70
CA LEU A 335 -19.00 -0.60 -3.36
C LEU A 335 -18.38 -1.20 -4.63
N ILE A 336 -17.90 -2.45 -4.59
CA ILE A 336 -17.34 -3.12 -5.78
C ILE A 336 -18.38 -3.22 -6.89
N LYS A 337 -19.61 -3.62 -6.56
CA LYS A 337 -20.70 -3.72 -7.55
C LYS A 337 -21.10 -2.36 -8.12
N GLU A 338 -21.16 -1.33 -7.28
CA GLU A 338 -21.42 0.05 -7.70
C GLU A 338 -20.33 0.51 -8.68
N TYR A 339 -19.05 0.32 -8.33
CA TYR A 339 -17.93 0.69 -9.19
C TYR A 339 -17.96 -0.03 -10.53
N VAL A 340 -18.25 -1.34 -10.55
CA VAL A 340 -18.40 -2.12 -11.79
C VAL A 340 -19.55 -1.61 -12.63
N ALA A 341 -20.70 -1.32 -12.03
CA ALA A 341 -21.88 -0.82 -12.73
C ALA A 341 -21.70 0.60 -13.30
N ALA A 342 -20.85 1.42 -12.66
CA ALA A 342 -20.52 2.77 -13.12
C ALA A 342 -19.50 2.79 -14.28
N ASN A 343 -18.85 1.68 -14.60
CA ASN A 343 -17.76 1.61 -15.59
C ASN A 343 -18.05 0.58 -16.66
N ASP A 344 -18.76 0.97 -17.73
CA ASP A 344 -19.18 0.09 -18.83
C ASP A 344 -18.03 -0.66 -19.52
N ASN A 345 -16.80 -0.16 -19.42
CA ASN A 345 -15.60 -0.78 -19.99
C ASN A 345 -15.01 -1.90 -19.13
N ILE A 346 -15.56 -2.19 -17.95
CA ILE A 346 -15.12 -3.32 -17.12
C ILE A 346 -15.69 -4.64 -17.69
N ASP A 347 -14.82 -5.62 -17.81
CA ASP A 347 -15.19 -7.00 -18.15
C ASP A 347 -15.59 -7.74 -16.86
N GLU A 348 -16.87 -7.85 -16.62
CA GLU A 348 -17.40 -8.50 -15.42
C GLU A 348 -16.98 -9.97 -15.27
N SER A 349 -16.61 -10.64 -16.38
CA SER A 349 -16.09 -12.01 -16.30
C SER A 349 -14.65 -12.10 -15.81
N ARG A 350 -13.95 -10.96 -15.68
CA ARG A 350 -12.54 -10.87 -15.29
C ARG A 350 -12.32 -9.87 -14.15
N ILE A 351 -12.99 -10.11 -13.03
CA ILE A 351 -12.81 -9.35 -11.79
C ILE A 351 -11.91 -10.17 -10.86
N TYR A 352 -10.79 -9.60 -10.44
CA TYR A 352 -9.80 -10.22 -9.59
C TYR A 352 -9.72 -9.51 -8.26
N VAL A 353 -9.58 -10.25 -7.16
CA VAL A 353 -9.45 -9.68 -5.82
C VAL A 353 -8.23 -10.25 -5.12
N GLY A 354 -7.49 -9.39 -4.44
CA GLY A 354 -6.39 -9.82 -3.58
C GLY A 354 -6.09 -8.78 -2.53
N GLY A 355 -5.27 -9.16 -1.56
CA GLY A 355 -4.87 -8.27 -0.48
C GLY A 355 -3.83 -8.91 0.41
N CYS A 356 -3.20 -8.09 1.27
CA CYS A 356 -2.17 -8.57 2.16
C CYS A 356 -2.60 -8.50 3.63
N SER A 357 -2.16 -9.49 4.44
CA SER A 357 -2.37 -9.48 5.88
C SER A 357 -3.86 -9.36 6.23
N ASN A 358 -4.28 -8.27 6.82
CA ASN A 358 -5.67 -7.91 7.08
C ASN A 358 -6.51 -7.91 5.78
N GLY A 359 -5.96 -7.45 4.65
CA GLY A 359 -6.59 -7.55 3.34
C GLY A 359 -6.61 -8.98 2.77
N GLY A 360 -5.62 -9.80 3.13
CA GLY A 360 -5.63 -11.23 2.84
C GLY A 360 -6.78 -11.95 3.55
N PHE A 361 -7.05 -11.60 4.82
CA PHE A 361 -8.25 -12.03 5.53
C PHE A 361 -9.53 -11.64 4.76
N MET A 362 -9.65 -10.36 4.37
CA MET A 362 -10.85 -9.88 3.68
C MET A 362 -11.00 -10.51 2.30
N THR A 363 -9.90 -10.83 1.62
CA THR A 363 -9.94 -11.61 0.36
C THR A 363 -10.64 -12.94 0.58
N MET A 364 -10.25 -13.71 1.61
CA MET A 364 -10.88 -15.00 1.93
C MET A 364 -12.35 -14.81 2.36
N ARG A 365 -12.64 -13.77 3.13
CA ARG A 365 -14.02 -13.46 3.55
C ARG A 365 -14.92 -13.15 2.36
N LEU A 366 -14.47 -12.36 1.40
CA LEU A 366 -15.24 -12.05 0.19
C LEU A 366 -15.52 -13.29 -0.65
N LEU A 367 -14.57 -14.24 -0.77
CA LEU A 367 -14.79 -15.49 -1.48
C LEU A 367 -15.86 -16.37 -0.80
N LEU A 368 -15.85 -16.40 0.55
CA LEU A 368 -16.83 -17.17 1.32
C LEU A 368 -18.24 -16.57 1.24
N ASP A 369 -18.35 -15.23 1.24
CA ASP A 369 -19.63 -14.54 1.20
C ASP A 369 -20.20 -14.41 -0.21
N ASN A 370 -19.34 -14.43 -1.24
CA ASN A 370 -19.73 -14.23 -2.64
C ASN A 370 -19.11 -15.30 -3.55
N PRO A 371 -19.50 -16.58 -3.38
CA PRO A 371 -18.92 -17.68 -4.15
C PRO A 371 -19.03 -17.43 -5.66
N ARG A 372 -17.91 -17.65 -6.38
CA ARG A 372 -17.78 -17.52 -7.84
C ARG A 372 -18.04 -16.11 -8.41
N TYR A 373 -18.00 -15.09 -7.58
CA TYR A 373 -18.09 -13.72 -8.08
C TYR A 373 -16.77 -13.26 -8.72
N PHE A 374 -15.65 -13.68 -8.17
CA PHE A 374 -14.33 -13.31 -8.67
C PHE A 374 -13.77 -14.38 -9.62
N ALA A 375 -13.14 -13.94 -10.72
CA ALA A 375 -12.50 -14.84 -11.67
C ALA A 375 -11.22 -15.46 -11.08
N ALA A 376 -10.52 -14.73 -10.22
CA ALA A 376 -9.39 -15.21 -9.45
C ALA A 376 -9.20 -14.40 -8.18
N ALA A 377 -8.57 -15.01 -7.18
CA ALA A 377 -8.17 -14.35 -5.95
C ALA A 377 -6.69 -14.63 -5.62
N TYR A 378 -6.03 -13.68 -4.94
CA TYR A 378 -4.66 -13.87 -4.47
C TYR A 378 -4.54 -13.33 -3.04
N SER A 379 -4.34 -14.25 -2.09
CA SER A 379 -4.23 -13.93 -0.67
C SER A 379 -2.76 -13.93 -0.25
N VAL A 380 -2.28 -12.77 0.20
CA VAL A 380 -0.87 -12.52 0.49
C VAL A 380 -0.69 -12.41 1.99
N CYS A 381 0.22 -13.22 2.58
CA CYS A 381 0.36 -13.36 4.03
C CYS A 381 -1.01 -13.34 4.71
N GLU A 382 -1.84 -14.31 4.34
CA GLU A 382 -3.26 -14.40 4.66
C GLU A 382 -3.53 -14.26 6.16
N GLY A 383 -4.48 -13.36 6.51
CA GLY A 383 -4.80 -13.05 7.90
C GLY A 383 -5.94 -13.88 8.50
N MET A 384 -6.60 -14.75 7.75
CA MET A 384 -7.64 -15.63 8.28
C MET A 384 -7.00 -16.93 8.79
N LYS A 385 -6.91 -17.07 10.12
CA LYS A 385 -6.32 -18.25 10.73
C LYS A 385 -7.13 -19.51 10.42
N ASP A 386 -6.48 -20.61 10.03
CA ASP A 386 -7.15 -21.83 9.59
C ASP A 386 -8.18 -22.39 10.59
N GLU A 387 -8.00 -22.15 11.90
CA GLU A 387 -8.97 -22.57 12.92
C GLU A 387 -10.35 -21.91 12.79
N PHE A 388 -10.46 -20.79 12.06
CA PHE A 388 -11.72 -20.10 11.78
C PHE A 388 -12.33 -20.51 10.43
N ILE A 389 -11.63 -21.32 9.64
CA ILE A 389 -12.11 -21.83 8.35
C ILE A 389 -12.72 -23.22 8.59
N THR A 390 -14.03 -23.34 8.51
CA THR A 390 -14.72 -24.61 8.70
C THR A 390 -14.52 -25.57 7.52
N ASP A 391 -14.89 -26.84 7.69
CA ASP A 391 -14.86 -27.79 6.56
C ASP A 391 -15.91 -27.43 5.48
N GLU A 392 -17.03 -26.80 5.87
CA GLU A 392 -18.00 -26.25 4.93
C GLU A 392 -17.42 -25.08 4.11
N ASP A 393 -16.60 -24.25 4.72
CA ASP A 393 -15.92 -23.14 4.03
C ASP A 393 -14.87 -23.68 3.04
N ILE A 394 -14.14 -24.75 3.39
CA ILE A 394 -13.24 -25.44 2.46
C ILE A 394 -14.01 -25.99 1.24
N GLU A 395 -15.21 -26.55 1.44
CA GLU A 395 -16.05 -27.03 0.35
C GLU A 395 -16.50 -25.90 -0.59
N LYS A 396 -16.74 -24.69 -0.06
CA LYS A 396 -17.02 -23.49 -0.88
C LYS A 396 -15.77 -23.04 -1.64
N LEU A 397 -14.66 -22.86 -0.92
CA LEU A 397 -13.40 -22.32 -1.44
C LEU A 397 -12.71 -23.23 -2.47
N LYS A 398 -12.88 -24.55 -2.41
CA LYS A 398 -12.22 -25.48 -3.34
C LYS A 398 -12.63 -25.28 -4.82
N GLY A 399 -13.76 -24.59 -5.05
CA GLY A 399 -14.23 -24.24 -6.39
C GLY A 399 -13.71 -22.91 -6.91
N GLU A 400 -13.00 -22.15 -6.09
CA GLU A 400 -12.43 -20.85 -6.45
C GLU A 400 -11.03 -20.99 -7.05
N ASN A 401 -10.62 -20.00 -7.84
CA ASN A 401 -9.25 -19.88 -8.35
C ASN A 401 -8.44 -19.04 -7.35
N ILE A 402 -7.53 -19.64 -6.58
CA ILE A 402 -6.83 -18.95 -5.50
C ILE A 402 -5.33 -19.14 -5.64
N TRP A 403 -4.57 -18.04 -5.42
CA TRP A 403 -3.13 -18.10 -5.28
C TRP A 403 -2.72 -17.55 -3.91
N PHE A 404 -2.13 -18.38 -3.08
CA PHE A 404 -1.56 -17.99 -1.79
C PHE A 404 -0.11 -17.59 -1.93
N VAL A 405 0.29 -16.54 -1.18
CA VAL A 405 1.68 -16.05 -1.14
C VAL A 405 2.07 -15.82 0.31
N THR A 406 3.16 -16.44 0.78
CA THR A 406 3.65 -16.25 2.15
C THR A 406 5.14 -16.54 2.24
N ALA A 407 5.78 -16.28 3.40
CA ALA A 407 7.18 -16.57 3.64
C ALA A 407 7.40 -17.33 4.95
N ALA A 408 8.48 -18.10 4.99
CA ALA A 408 8.89 -18.88 6.18
C ALA A 408 9.33 -17.99 7.35
N THR A 409 9.80 -16.78 7.05
CA THR A 409 10.25 -15.81 8.05
C THR A 409 9.15 -14.85 8.51
N ASP A 410 7.90 -15.04 8.08
CA ASP A 410 6.76 -14.27 8.59
C ASP A 410 6.47 -14.65 10.04
N THR A 411 6.78 -13.75 10.97
CA THR A 411 6.52 -13.91 12.40
C THR A 411 5.23 -13.25 12.85
N THR A 412 4.65 -12.38 12.00
CA THR A 412 3.38 -11.70 12.25
C THR A 412 2.20 -12.64 12.02
N LEU A 413 2.20 -13.33 10.87
CA LEU A 413 1.21 -14.34 10.50
C LEU A 413 1.95 -15.64 10.07
N PRO A 414 2.42 -16.44 11.06
CA PRO A 414 3.22 -17.63 10.76
C PRO A 414 2.47 -18.59 9.83
N ALA A 415 3.05 -18.86 8.67
CA ALA A 415 2.44 -19.69 7.63
C ALA A 415 1.87 -21.04 8.12
N PRO A 416 2.49 -21.75 9.09
CA PRO A 416 1.93 -23.00 9.64
C PRO A 416 0.62 -22.86 10.42
N MET A 417 0.23 -21.64 10.81
CA MET A 417 -1.02 -21.38 11.54
C MET A 417 -2.12 -20.77 10.64
N TYR A 418 -1.74 -20.24 9.48
CA TYR A 418 -2.62 -19.51 8.57
C TYR A 418 -2.65 -20.20 7.20
N THR A 419 -1.79 -19.81 6.31
CA THR A 419 -1.82 -20.17 4.89
C THR A 419 -1.62 -21.67 4.62
N LEU A 420 -0.62 -22.32 5.25
CA LEU A 420 -0.27 -23.70 4.90
C LEU A 420 -1.37 -24.70 5.21
N PRO A 421 -2.00 -24.71 6.41
CA PRO A 421 -3.05 -25.69 6.69
C PRO A 421 -4.30 -25.45 5.81
N THR A 422 -4.67 -24.21 5.54
CA THR A 422 -5.78 -23.88 4.64
C THR A 422 -5.51 -24.39 3.22
N TYR A 423 -4.31 -24.12 2.68
CA TYR A 423 -3.88 -24.63 1.38
C TYR A 423 -3.93 -26.17 1.33
N ASP A 424 -3.37 -26.86 2.33
CA ASP A 424 -3.35 -28.32 2.40
C ASP A 424 -4.77 -28.91 2.45
N ARG A 425 -5.70 -28.28 3.18
CA ARG A 425 -7.11 -28.72 3.25
C ARG A 425 -7.79 -28.55 1.91
N LEU A 426 -7.56 -27.44 1.20
CA LEU A 426 -8.10 -27.20 -0.14
C LEU A 426 -7.61 -28.25 -1.15
N ILE A 427 -6.32 -28.57 -1.15
CA ILE A 427 -5.76 -29.61 -2.02
C ILE A 427 -6.35 -30.99 -1.67
N LYS A 428 -6.48 -31.33 -0.40
CA LYS A 428 -7.13 -32.59 0.06
C LYS A 428 -8.60 -32.67 -0.32
N ALA A 429 -9.30 -31.53 -0.34
CA ALA A 429 -10.70 -31.44 -0.78
C ALA A 429 -10.85 -31.54 -2.31
N GLY A 430 -9.75 -31.56 -3.06
CA GLY A 430 -9.74 -31.70 -4.53
C GLY A 430 -9.84 -30.39 -5.30
N ALA A 431 -9.41 -29.27 -4.72
CA ALA A 431 -9.30 -27.99 -5.43
C ALA A 431 -8.39 -28.14 -6.66
N GLN A 432 -8.82 -27.61 -7.80
CA GLN A 432 -8.13 -27.81 -9.09
C GLN A 432 -7.22 -26.65 -9.47
N ASN A 433 -7.54 -25.41 -9.06
CA ASN A 433 -6.82 -24.20 -9.44
C ASN A 433 -6.47 -23.37 -8.20
N VAL A 434 -5.80 -24.03 -7.25
CA VAL A 434 -5.29 -23.42 -6.04
C VAL A 434 -3.77 -23.58 -5.99
N HIS A 435 -3.07 -22.46 -5.89
CA HIS A 435 -1.62 -22.40 -5.98
C HIS A 435 -1.01 -21.79 -4.71
N LEU A 436 0.25 -22.09 -4.45
CA LEU A 436 1.02 -21.55 -3.34
C LEU A 436 2.42 -21.16 -3.83
N THR A 437 2.84 -19.93 -3.50
CA THR A 437 4.24 -19.53 -3.52
C THR A 437 4.70 -19.29 -2.09
N TYR A 438 5.66 -20.11 -1.64
CA TYR A 438 6.21 -20.08 -0.29
C TYR A 438 7.68 -19.68 -0.34
N PHE A 439 7.96 -18.44 0.06
CA PHE A 439 9.32 -17.89 0.05
C PHE A 439 10.08 -18.28 1.31
N GLU A 440 11.40 -18.45 1.21
CA GLU A 440 12.25 -18.64 2.41
C GLU A 440 12.31 -17.35 3.24
N ARG A 441 12.44 -16.20 2.58
CA ARG A 441 12.56 -14.86 3.15
C ARG A 441 12.17 -13.79 2.16
N VAL A 442 12.01 -12.56 2.63
CA VAL A 442 11.74 -11.39 1.79
C VAL A 442 12.99 -10.53 1.68
N ILE A 443 13.51 -10.34 0.46
CA ILE A 443 14.77 -9.62 0.20
C ILE A 443 14.61 -8.59 -0.89
N ASP A 444 15.50 -7.59 -0.90
CA ASP A 444 15.64 -6.66 -2.02
C ASP A 444 15.99 -7.39 -3.31
N THR A 445 15.14 -7.23 -4.33
CA THR A 445 15.30 -7.85 -5.65
C THR A 445 15.90 -6.90 -6.68
N THR A 446 16.04 -5.61 -6.33
CA THR A 446 16.62 -4.60 -7.23
C THR A 446 18.14 -4.71 -7.35
N GLY A 447 18.79 -5.33 -6.36
CA GLY A 447 20.25 -5.41 -6.22
C GLY A 447 20.90 -4.12 -5.73
N LYS A 448 20.10 -3.06 -5.49
CA LYS A 448 20.57 -1.74 -5.04
C LYS A 448 20.89 -1.72 -3.55
N TYR A 449 20.08 -2.38 -2.74
CA TYR A 449 20.18 -2.32 -1.28
C TYR A 449 20.79 -3.61 -0.73
N LYS A 450 21.80 -3.43 0.13
CA LYS A 450 22.57 -4.55 0.68
C LYS A 450 22.89 -4.32 2.16
N THR A 451 22.97 -5.43 2.90
CA THR A 451 23.51 -5.47 4.27
C THR A 451 24.65 -6.49 4.29
N ASN A 452 25.86 -6.05 4.65
CA ASN A 452 27.06 -6.89 4.68
C ASN A 452 27.31 -7.68 3.38
N GLY A 453 27.06 -7.03 2.22
CA GLY A 453 27.26 -7.64 0.89
C GLY A 453 26.09 -8.52 0.39
N ASN A 454 25.18 -8.93 1.25
CA ASN A 454 23.97 -9.67 0.89
C ASN A 454 22.83 -8.71 0.52
N PRO A 455 21.83 -9.12 -0.27
CA PRO A 455 20.61 -8.35 -0.48
C PRO A 455 20.01 -7.91 0.87
N TYR A 456 19.46 -6.68 0.91
CA TYR A 456 18.74 -6.21 2.09
C TYR A 456 17.55 -7.16 2.36
N GLU A 457 17.38 -7.58 3.61
CA GLU A 457 16.29 -8.44 4.03
C GLU A 457 15.20 -7.59 4.68
N TYR A 458 14.00 -7.66 4.13
CA TYR A 458 12.80 -7.06 4.69
C TYR A 458 12.17 -7.98 5.74
N ASP A 459 11.16 -7.48 6.45
CA ASP A 459 10.33 -8.31 7.30
C ASP A 459 9.69 -9.44 6.48
N GLY A 460 9.67 -10.65 7.01
CA GLY A 460 9.08 -11.82 6.34
C GLY A 460 7.60 -11.67 6.01
N HIS A 461 6.91 -10.78 6.73
CA HIS A 461 5.51 -10.45 6.48
C HIS A 461 5.30 -9.70 5.16
N TRP A 462 6.33 -9.04 4.60
CA TRP A 462 6.20 -8.13 3.44
C TRP A 462 6.23 -8.85 2.09
N THR A 463 5.65 -10.04 1.97
CA THR A 463 5.62 -10.80 0.70
C THR A 463 4.86 -10.10 -0.43
N TRP A 464 4.03 -9.10 -0.13
CA TRP A 464 3.38 -8.24 -1.13
C TRP A 464 4.37 -7.49 -2.02
N THR A 465 5.60 -7.24 -1.56
CA THR A 465 6.65 -6.63 -2.40
C THR A 465 6.94 -7.48 -3.64
N TYR A 466 6.91 -8.80 -3.50
CA TYR A 466 7.06 -9.72 -4.63
C TYR A 466 5.86 -9.72 -5.57
N VAL A 467 4.65 -9.52 -5.04
CA VAL A 467 3.42 -9.40 -5.85
C VAL A 467 3.51 -8.17 -6.75
N TYR A 468 3.81 -7.00 -6.17
CA TYR A 468 3.90 -5.75 -6.93
C TYR A 468 5.04 -5.70 -7.94
N ASN A 469 6.09 -6.49 -7.74
CA ASN A 469 7.20 -6.63 -8.67
C ASN A 469 7.03 -7.82 -9.64
N ASN A 470 5.86 -8.49 -9.62
CA ASN A 470 5.54 -9.70 -10.39
C ASN A 470 6.62 -10.80 -10.31
N LEU A 471 7.10 -11.04 -9.08
CA LEU A 471 8.11 -12.05 -8.76
C LEU A 471 7.51 -13.29 -8.08
N VAL A 472 6.20 -13.31 -7.90
CA VAL A 472 5.46 -14.48 -7.43
C VAL A 472 5.27 -15.41 -8.60
N ASP A 473 5.80 -16.63 -8.51
CA ASP A 473 5.65 -17.67 -9.52
C ASP A 473 5.54 -19.07 -8.90
N THR A 474 5.04 -20.01 -9.69
CA THR A 474 5.05 -21.44 -9.38
C THR A 474 5.09 -22.26 -10.67
N LEU A 475 5.27 -23.58 -10.53
CA LEU A 475 5.18 -24.50 -11.66
C LEU A 475 3.73 -24.96 -11.84
N ILE A 476 3.14 -24.63 -12.99
CA ILE A 476 1.84 -25.14 -13.44
C ILE A 476 2.07 -25.95 -14.72
N ASP A 477 1.71 -27.22 -14.72
CA ASP A 477 1.92 -28.15 -15.85
C ASP A 477 3.38 -28.17 -16.37
N GLY A 478 4.33 -28.07 -15.43
CA GLY A 478 5.77 -28.09 -15.73
C GLY A 478 6.32 -26.79 -16.32
N LYS A 479 5.54 -25.71 -16.36
CA LYS A 479 5.95 -24.37 -16.81
C LYS A 479 5.95 -23.40 -15.64
N THR A 480 6.95 -22.52 -15.59
CA THR A 480 6.93 -21.39 -14.65
C THR A 480 5.89 -20.38 -15.09
N VAL A 481 4.91 -20.13 -14.23
CA VAL A 481 3.81 -19.17 -14.46
C VAL A 481 3.86 -18.13 -13.35
N THR A 482 3.85 -16.84 -13.70
CA THR A 482 3.78 -15.76 -12.70
C THR A 482 2.33 -15.48 -12.30
N LEU A 483 2.13 -14.93 -11.10
CA LEU A 483 0.81 -14.57 -10.59
C LEU A 483 0.02 -13.70 -11.59
N MET A 484 0.65 -12.64 -12.13
CA MET A 484 -0.04 -11.74 -13.07
C MET A 484 -0.42 -12.44 -14.37
N ASN A 485 0.46 -13.32 -14.87
CA ASN A 485 0.12 -14.11 -16.07
C ASN A 485 -0.99 -15.13 -15.79
N TRP A 486 -0.96 -15.79 -14.63
CA TRP A 486 -2.03 -16.70 -14.24
C TRP A 486 -3.37 -15.97 -14.11
N MET A 487 -3.42 -14.85 -13.36
CA MET A 487 -4.64 -14.05 -13.20
C MET A 487 -5.24 -13.62 -14.53
N ALA A 488 -4.40 -13.07 -15.44
CA ALA A 488 -4.84 -12.57 -16.74
C ALA A 488 -5.55 -13.63 -17.61
N ASN A 489 -5.34 -14.91 -17.31
CA ASN A 489 -5.94 -16.04 -18.01
C ASN A 489 -7.17 -16.63 -17.29
N GLN A 490 -7.58 -16.07 -16.13
CA GLN A 490 -8.77 -16.56 -15.42
C GLN A 490 -10.01 -15.79 -15.86
N THR A 491 -11.11 -16.52 -16.02
CA THR A 491 -12.45 -15.99 -16.29
C THR A 491 -13.47 -16.76 -15.46
N ARG A 492 -14.56 -16.11 -15.06
CA ARG A 492 -15.71 -16.76 -14.41
C ARG A 492 -16.79 -17.14 -15.42
#